data_0ada9cbfb8753b5b5795d09542475700
#
_entry.id   0ada9cbfb8753b5b5795d09542475700
#
_cell.length_a   1.000
_cell.length_b   1.000
_cell.length_c   1.000
_cell.angle_alpha   90.00
_cell.angle_beta   90.00
_cell.angle_gamma   90.00
#
_symmetry.space_group_name_H-M   'P 1'
#
loop_
_entity.id
_entity.type
_entity.pdbx_description
1 polymer ?
#
loop_
_entity_poly.entity_id
_entity_poly.type
_entity_poly.pdbx_seq_one_letter_code
_entity_poly.pdbx_strand_id
1 'polypeptide(L)'
;MAKRRKKKSIQITESYEIKVEDWEVDYFFRLNTAPKDIIPGVYWESSRLILIGSIIKPAIEKTSKARIEIAADPQLDDHWQSKPTIVSAKAIGWMEIPRGDDRIIFNCSIPSRSLPYIALAIQSGKIGYVSISGTKLKWRRGTISDLSLSTQREDEEDVI
;
A
#
# COMPACT_ATOMS: atom_id res chain seq x y z
N MET A 1 -43.48 -6.78 12.54
CA MET A 1 -42.30 -5.90 12.61
C MET A 1 -41.48 -6.05 11.34
N ALA A 2 -41.45 -5.06 10.46
CA ALA A 2 -40.72 -5.09 9.19
C ALA A 2 -39.22 -4.86 9.44
N LYS A 3 -38.37 -5.83 9.08
CA LYS A 3 -36.92 -5.68 9.11
C LYS A 3 -36.48 -4.61 8.13
N ARG A 4 -36.06 -3.45 8.62
CA ARG A 4 -35.44 -2.38 7.83
C ARG A 4 -34.22 -2.95 7.11
N ARG A 5 -34.31 -3.18 5.78
CA ARG A 5 -33.16 -3.50 4.94
C ARG A 5 -32.15 -2.36 5.05
N LYS A 6 -30.98 -2.60 5.66
CA LYS A 6 -29.87 -1.66 5.63
C LYS A 6 -29.49 -1.44 4.16
N LYS A 7 -29.67 -0.24 3.64
CA LYS A 7 -29.14 0.17 2.33
C LYS A 7 -27.64 -0.10 2.39
N LYS A 8 -27.11 -0.96 1.51
CA LYS A 8 -25.66 -1.07 1.30
C LYS A 8 -25.19 0.30 0.85
N SER A 9 -24.38 0.97 1.66
CA SER A 9 -23.72 2.19 1.25
C SER A 9 -22.79 1.85 0.07
N ILE A 10 -22.96 2.52 -1.04
CA ILE A 10 -22.06 2.43 -2.18
C ILE A 10 -20.72 2.98 -1.68
N GLN A 11 -19.71 2.12 -1.64
CA GLN A 11 -18.38 2.49 -1.23
C GLN A 11 -17.72 3.23 -2.40
N ILE A 12 -17.50 4.53 -2.26
CA ILE A 12 -16.86 5.34 -3.28
C ILE A 12 -15.37 4.97 -3.29
N THR A 13 -14.84 4.60 -4.46
CA THR A 13 -13.42 4.37 -4.68
C THR A 13 -12.75 5.62 -5.23
N GLU A 14 -11.48 5.83 -4.90
CA GLU A 14 -10.65 6.91 -5.40
C GLU A 14 -9.27 6.34 -5.76
N SER A 15 -8.69 6.86 -6.85
CA SER A 15 -7.36 6.47 -7.32
C SER A 15 -6.40 7.64 -7.18
N TYR A 16 -5.23 7.37 -6.65
CA TYR A 16 -4.14 8.32 -6.43
C TYR A 16 -3.00 7.98 -7.38
N GLU A 17 -2.55 8.94 -8.15
CA GLU A 17 -1.37 8.84 -8.98
C GLU A 17 -0.24 9.67 -8.37
N ILE A 18 0.91 9.03 -8.17
CA ILE A 18 2.04 9.59 -7.41
C ILE A 18 3.29 9.46 -8.27
N LYS A 19 4.00 10.57 -8.47
CA LYS A 19 5.34 10.58 -9.05
C LYS A 19 6.35 10.26 -7.95
N VAL A 20 7.15 9.22 -8.15
CA VAL A 20 8.22 8.85 -7.22
C VAL A 20 9.40 9.81 -7.37
N GLU A 21 9.86 10.37 -6.26
CA GLU A 21 10.97 11.32 -6.20
C GLU A 21 12.18 10.75 -5.47
N ASP A 22 11.94 9.92 -4.47
CA ASP A 22 12.98 9.30 -3.65
C ASP A 22 12.51 7.95 -3.11
N TRP A 23 13.45 7.12 -2.65
CA TRP A 23 13.16 5.81 -2.11
C TRP A 23 14.20 5.39 -1.08
N GLU A 24 13.79 4.53 -0.14
CA GLU A 24 14.65 3.87 0.83
C GLU A 24 14.19 2.43 1.07
N VAL A 25 15.12 1.57 1.47
CA VAL A 25 14.84 0.20 1.90
C VAL A 25 15.18 0.06 3.37
N ASP A 26 14.25 -0.49 4.13
CA ASP A 26 14.40 -0.78 5.54
C ASP A 26 14.29 -2.30 5.74
N TYR A 27 15.30 -2.88 6.38
CA TYR A 27 15.36 -4.31 6.65
C TYR A 27 15.91 -4.57 8.03
N PHE A 28 15.28 -5.48 8.74
CA PHE A 28 15.85 -6.02 9.95
C PHE A 28 15.59 -7.52 10.11
N PHE A 29 16.53 -8.18 10.75
CA PHE A 29 16.42 -9.55 11.23
C PHE A 29 16.92 -9.59 12.67
N ARG A 30 16.11 -10.06 13.59
CA ARG A 30 16.47 -10.07 15.01
C ARG A 30 15.76 -11.19 15.77
N LEU A 31 16.38 -11.59 16.89
CA LEU A 31 15.75 -12.47 17.86
C LEU A 31 14.73 -11.68 18.68
N ASN A 32 13.55 -12.27 18.83
CA ASN A 32 12.56 -11.71 19.76
C ASN A 32 12.98 -12.03 21.20
N THR A 33 13.31 -10.99 21.95
CA THR A 33 13.73 -11.09 23.35
C THR A 33 12.69 -10.53 24.33
N ALA A 34 11.54 -10.07 23.84
CA ALA A 34 10.52 -9.47 24.68
C ALA A 34 9.86 -10.51 25.58
N PRO A 35 9.91 -10.35 26.94
CA PRO A 35 9.43 -11.36 27.89
C PRO A 35 7.91 -11.54 27.92
N LYS A 36 7.16 -10.69 27.21
CA LYS A 36 5.68 -10.72 27.15
C LYS A 36 5.14 -11.20 25.82
N ASP A 37 6.01 -11.46 24.83
CA ASP A 37 5.56 -11.93 23.54
C ASP A 37 5.30 -13.43 23.56
N ILE A 38 4.32 -13.82 22.78
CA ILE A 38 3.66 -15.11 22.80
C ILE A 38 4.64 -16.28 22.56
N ILE A 39 5.80 -16.01 21.95
CA ILE A 39 6.83 -17.04 21.69
C ILE A 39 8.24 -16.39 21.84
N PRO A 40 8.86 -16.43 23.03
CA PRO A 40 10.24 -16.00 23.21
C PRO A 40 11.19 -16.91 22.42
N GLY A 41 12.23 -16.33 21.80
CA GLY A 41 13.25 -17.08 21.05
C GLY A 41 12.93 -17.29 19.58
N VAL A 42 11.86 -16.69 19.03
CA VAL A 42 11.58 -16.68 17.59
C VAL A 42 12.30 -15.52 16.92
N TYR A 43 12.82 -15.75 15.73
CA TYR A 43 13.37 -14.68 14.90
C TYR A 43 12.28 -13.84 14.27
N TRP A 44 12.54 -12.54 14.21
CA TRP A 44 11.73 -11.56 13.50
C TRP A 44 12.48 -11.04 12.29
N GLU A 45 11.79 -11.02 11.18
CA GLU A 45 12.28 -10.46 9.93
C GLU A 45 11.25 -9.46 9.40
N SER A 46 11.70 -8.31 8.97
CA SER A 46 10.88 -7.34 8.28
C SER A 46 11.67 -6.67 7.18
N SER A 47 11.03 -6.50 6.04
CA SER A 47 11.59 -5.79 4.90
C SER A 47 10.53 -4.86 4.33
N ARG A 48 10.90 -3.59 4.17
CA ARG A 48 10.03 -2.54 3.66
C ARG A 48 10.73 -1.72 2.60
N LEU A 49 9.99 -1.36 1.58
CA LEU A 49 10.37 -0.34 0.62
C LEU A 49 9.53 0.91 0.92
N ILE A 50 10.17 2.03 1.04
CA ILE A 50 9.54 3.31 1.31
C ILE A 50 9.77 4.20 0.09
N LEU A 51 8.67 4.71 -0.48
CA LEU A 51 8.70 5.63 -1.60
C LEU A 51 8.20 6.99 -1.13
N ILE A 52 8.90 8.03 -1.54
CA ILE A 52 8.51 9.41 -1.31
C ILE A 52 8.17 10.02 -2.65
N GLY A 53 7.09 10.76 -2.73
CA GLY A 53 6.70 11.35 -4.00
C GLY A 53 5.70 12.47 -3.88
N SER A 54 5.32 13.01 -5.03
CA SER A 54 4.31 14.04 -5.19
C SER A 54 3.04 13.46 -5.78
N ILE A 55 1.90 13.84 -5.22
CA ILE A 55 0.57 13.45 -5.71
C ILE A 55 0.29 14.25 -6.98
N ILE A 56 0.09 13.54 -8.10
CA ILE A 56 -0.28 14.14 -9.38
C ILE A 56 -1.78 14.35 -9.44
N LYS A 57 -2.54 13.34 -9.02
CA LYS A 57 -4.01 13.37 -8.93
C LYS A 57 -4.53 12.34 -7.90
N PRO A 58 -5.73 12.56 -7.32
CA PRO A 58 -6.48 13.80 -7.41
C PRO A 58 -5.81 14.91 -6.60
N ALA A 59 -6.14 16.15 -6.88
CA ALA A 59 -5.70 17.26 -6.03
C ALA A 59 -6.37 17.12 -4.66
N ILE A 60 -5.56 17.06 -3.61
CA ILE A 60 -6.03 17.01 -2.22
C ILE A 60 -5.70 18.34 -1.57
N GLU A 61 -6.71 18.95 -0.93
CA GLU A 61 -6.51 20.22 -0.24
C GLU A 61 -5.42 20.09 0.82
N LYS A 62 -4.43 20.97 0.77
CA LYS A 62 -3.29 21.05 1.70
C LYS A 62 -2.39 19.80 1.75
N THR A 63 -2.49 18.88 0.79
CA THR A 63 -1.69 17.66 0.74
C THR A 63 -1.21 17.44 -0.68
N SER A 64 0.08 17.64 -0.91
CA SER A 64 0.72 17.43 -2.21
C SER A 64 1.77 16.33 -2.20
N LYS A 65 2.11 15.82 -1.03
CA LYS A 65 3.15 14.81 -0.83
C LYS A 65 2.60 13.48 -0.38
N ALA A 66 3.26 12.41 -0.79
CA ALA A 66 2.94 11.05 -0.43
C ALA A 66 4.16 10.33 0.15
N ARG A 67 3.91 9.49 1.14
CA ARG A 67 4.83 8.46 1.62
C ARG A 67 4.14 7.11 1.45
N ILE A 68 4.77 6.20 0.73
CA ILE A 68 4.24 4.86 0.46
C ILE A 68 5.16 3.86 1.11
N GLU A 69 4.65 3.10 2.06
CA GLU A 69 5.35 2.02 2.73
C GLU A 69 4.83 0.69 2.18
N ILE A 70 5.70 -0.09 1.56
CA ILE A 70 5.39 -1.39 0.97
C ILE A 70 6.11 -2.44 1.80
N ALA A 71 5.35 -3.21 2.57
CA ALA A 71 5.88 -4.27 3.42
C ALA A 71 5.80 -5.63 2.72
N ALA A 72 6.85 -6.43 2.86
CA ALA A 72 6.85 -7.83 2.45
C ALA A 72 6.05 -8.66 3.46
N ASP A 73 5.05 -9.39 2.99
CA ASP A 73 4.25 -10.29 3.81
C ASP A 73 4.35 -11.73 3.28
N PRO A 74 5.04 -12.63 4.00
CA PRO A 74 5.17 -14.03 3.59
C PRO A 74 3.83 -14.76 3.49
N GLN A 75 2.80 -14.33 4.21
CA GLN A 75 1.46 -14.95 4.15
C GLN A 75 0.79 -14.73 2.78
N LEU A 76 1.22 -13.72 2.04
CA LEU A 76 0.72 -13.44 0.71
C LEU A 76 1.45 -14.23 -0.40
N ASP A 77 2.52 -14.96 -0.08
CA ASP A 77 3.29 -15.72 -1.09
C ASP A 77 2.49 -16.86 -1.71
N ASP A 78 1.48 -17.36 -1.02
CA ASP A 78 0.64 -18.48 -1.46
C ASP A 78 -0.66 -18.05 -2.18
N HIS A 79 -0.80 -16.78 -2.55
CA HIS A 79 -2.00 -16.26 -3.20
C HIS A 79 -2.32 -16.88 -4.57
N TRP A 80 -1.35 -17.54 -5.19
CA TRP A 80 -1.50 -18.27 -6.47
C TRP A 80 -1.98 -19.71 -6.31
N GLN A 81 -2.22 -20.18 -5.09
CA GLN A 81 -2.71 -21.54 -4.91
C GLN A 81 -4.11 -21.69 -5.53
N SER A 82 -4.29 -22.82 -6.23
CA SER A 82 -5.48 -23.13 -7.04
C SER A 82 -6.78 -23.37 -6.25
N LYS A 83 -6.71 -23.32 -4.93
CA LYS A 83 -7.90 -23.27 -4.06
C LYS A 83 -7.92 -21.90 -3.42
N PRO A 84 -8.80 -20.98 -3.88
CA PRO A 84 -9.03 -19.74 -3.17
C PRO A 84 -9.54 -20.13 -1.78
N THR A 85 -8.70 -20.00 -0.79
CA THR A 85 -9.16 -19.89 0.59
C THR A 85 -10.00 -18.63 0.56
N ILE A 86 -11.32 -18.76 0.79
CA ILE A 86 -12.26 -17.62 0.84
C ILE A 86 -11.97 -16.87 2.15
N VAL A 87 -10.79 -16.34 2.27
CA VAL A 87 -10.54 -15.21 3.13
C VAL A 87 -10.84 -14.02 2.24
N SER A 88 -12.00 -13.41 2.44
CA SER A 88 -12.33 -12.16 1.78
C SER A 88 -11.32 -11.10 2.25
N ALA A 89 -10.18 -11.02 1.57
CA ALA A 89 -9.26 -9.92 1.76
C ALA A 89 -10.03 -8.64 1.42
N LYS A 90 -10.29 -7.83 2.44
CA LYS A 90 -11.06 -6.59 2.29
C LYS A 90 -10.19 -5.45 1.79
N ALA A 91 -8.87 -5.55 1.96
CA ALA A 91 -7.89 -4.54 1.62
C ALA A 91 -6.49 -5.15 1.58
N ILE A 92 -5.58 -4.55 0.79
CA ILE A 92 -4.15 -4.85 0.80
C ILE A 92 -3.37 -3.86 1.69
N GLY A 93 -4.04 -2.89 2.25
CA GLY A 93 -3.44 -1.87 3.08
C GLY A 93 -4.42 -0.80 3.51
N TRP A 94 -3.87 0.26 4.05
CA TRP A 94 -4.60 1.42 4.54
C TRP A 94 -3.87 2.71 4.18
N MET A 95 -4.60 3.82 4.20
CA MET A 95 -4.06 5.15 3.96
C MET A 95 -4.60 6.14 4.98
N GLU A 96 -3.78 7.13 5.33
CA GLU A 96 -4.21 8.21 6.22
C GLU A 96 -3.44 9.51 5.97
N ILE A 97 -4.05 10.62 6.33
CA ILE A 97 -3.38 11.91 6.48
C ILE A 97 -3.23 12.16 7.98
N PRO A 98 -2.03 12.03 8.58
CA PRO A 98 -1.81 12.27 10.00
C PRO A 98 -2.20 13.70 10.39
N ARG A 99 -2.59 13.90 11.64
CA ARG A 99 -2.89 15.24 12.15
C ARG A 99 -1.61 16.07 12.19
N GLY A 100 -1.66 17.26 11.61
CA GLY A 100 -0.51 18.17 11.58
C GLY A 100 0.53 17.84 10.51
N ASP A 101 0.28 16.82 9.68
CA ASP A 101 1.10 16.49 8.52
C ASP A 101 0.41 16.97 7.23
N ASP A 102 1.22 17.35 6.25
CA ASP A 102 0.81 17.72 4.89
C ASP A 102 0.96 16.56 3.89
N ARG A 103 1.31 15.37 4.39
CA ARG A 103 1.49 14.14 3.60
C ARG A 103 0.35 13.18 3.79
N ILE A 104 0.04 12.43 2.73
CA ILE A 104 -0.74 11.21 2.85
C ILE A 104 0.23 10.02 2.98
N ILE A 105 -0.06 9.13 3.93
CA ILE A 105 0.70 7.89 4.14
C ILE A 105 -0.13 6.73 3.61
N PHE A 106 0.47 5.93 2.73
CA PHE A 106 -0.07 4.68 2.21
C PHE A 106 0.75 3.53 2.78
N ASN A 107 0.09 2.57 3.41
CA ASN A 107 0.72 1.33 3.89
C ASN A 107 0.14 0.15 3.13
N CYS A 108 0.96 -0.54 2.37
CA CYS A 108 0.58 -1.70 1.57
C CYS A 108 1.37 -2.93 1.98
N SER A 109 0.73 -4.09 1.93
CA SER A 109 1.40 -5.39 2.03
C SER A 109 1.40 -6.07 0.67
N ILE A 110 2.54 -6.62 0.29
CA ILE A 110 2.72 -7.39 -0.94
C ILE A 110 3.34 -8.74 -0.64
N PRO A 111 3.24 -9.74 -1.55
CA PRO A 111 3.98 -10.98 -1.39
C PRO A 111 5.48 -10.74 -1.20
N SER A 112 6.09 -11.44 -0.24
CA SER A 112 7.50 -11.21 0.09
C SER A 112 8.44 -11.45 -1.10
N ARG A 113 8.09 -12.38 -1.99
CA ARG A 113 8.81 -12.65 -3.23
C ARG A 113 8.85 -11.48 -4.22
N SER A 114 7.88 -10.59 -4.16
CA SER A 114 7.77 -9.47 -5.10
C SER A 114 8.65 -8.28 -4.71
N LEU A 115 8.94 -8.09 -3.44
CA LEU A 115 9.65 -6.91 -2.95
C LEU A 115 11.05 -6.71 -3.56
N PRO A 116 11.91 -7.75 -3.68
CA PRO A 116 13.23 -7.58 -4.28
C PRO A 116 13.20 -7.13 -5.73
N TYR A 117 12.23 -7.62 -6.51
CA TYR A 117 12.06 -7.20 -7.92
C TYR A 117 11.63 -5.76 -8.04
N ILE A 118 10.70 -5.34 -7.20
CA ILE A 118 10.22 -3.95 -7.17
C ILE A 118 11.35 -3.02 -6.74
N ALA A 119 12.09 -3.35 -5.69
CA ALA A 119 13.22 -2.56 -5.21
C ALA A 119 14.30 -2.41 -6.30
N LEU A 120 14.63 -3.48 -7.02
CA LEU A 120 15.59 -3.45 -8.12
C LEU A 120 15.08 -2.56 -9.29
N ALA A 121 13.81 -2.65 -9.64
CA ALA A 121 13.23 -1.85 -10.69
C ALA A 121 13.22 -0.36 -10.35
N ILE A 122 12.97 -0.01 -9.11
CA ILE A 122 13.06 1.38 -8.62
C ILE A 122 14.49 1.87 -8.64
N GLN A 123 15.44 1.07 -8.12
CA GLN A 123 16.87 1.40 -8.10
C GLN A 123 17.42 1.65 -9.52
N SER A 124 16.93 0.91 -10.51
CA SER A 124 17.34 1.08 -11.90
C SER A 124 16.69 2.30 -12.59
N GLY A 125 15.84 3.06 -11.90
CA GLY A 125 15.10 4.20 -12.44
C GLY A 125 13.97 3.84 -13.40
N LYS A 126 13.61 2.55 -13.49
CA LYS A 126 12.54 2.09 -14.39
C LYS A 126 11.13 2.33 -13.87
N ILE A 127 10.95 2.51 -12.56
CA ILE A 127 9.65 2.84 -11.97
C ILE A 127 9.68 4.31 -11.57
N GLY A 128 8.81 5.09 -12.18
CA GLY A 128 8.68 6.51 -11.90
C GLY A 128 7.34 6.90 -11.28
N TYR A 129 6.34 6.01 -11.37
CA TYR A 129 4.97 6.31 -10.94
C TYR A 129 4.36 5.17 -10.14
N VAL A 130 3.51 5.54 -9.20
CA VAL A 130 2.71 4.60 -8.40
C VAL A 130 1.25 5.03 -8.50
N SER A 131 0.38 4.07 -8.79
CA SER A 131 -1.07 4.24 -8.72
C SER A 131 -1.61 3.42 -7.55
N ILE A 132 -2.41 4.04 -6.70
CA ILE A 132 -3.04 3.41 -5.55
C ILE A 132 -4.52 3.70 -5.59
N SER A 133 -5.33 2.64 -5.56
CA SER A 133 -6.79 2.75 -5.49
C SER A 133 -7.32 2.21 -4.18
N GLY A 134 -8.39 2.82 -3.70
CA GLY A 134 -9.01 2.38 -2.47
C GLY A 134 -10.29 3.13 -2.15
N THR A 135 -10.71 3.07 -0.90
CA THR A 135 -11.88 3.81 -0.46
C THR A 135 -11.55 5.29 -0.34
N LYS A 136 -12.51 6.15 -0.73
CA LYS A 136 -12.37 7.58 -0.49
C LYS A 136 -12.07 7.84 0.98
N LEU A 137 -11.17 8.78 1.25
CA LEU A 137 -10.81 9.18 2.61
C LEU A 137 -12.05 9.65 3.38
N LYS A 138 -12.29 8.98 4.50
CA LYS A 138 -13.30 9.38 5.48
C LYS A 138 -12.59 9.60 6.82
N TRP A 139 -12.77 10.77 7.41
CA TRP A 139 -12.07 11.14 8.64
C TRP A 139 -10.55 10.99 8.51
N ARG A 140 -9.99 11.38 7.35
CA ARG A 140 -8.57 11.31 6.99
C ARG A 140 -8.02 9.89 6.85
N ARG A 141 -8.85 8.86 6.74
CA ARG A 141 -8.47 7.44 6.63
C ARG A 141 -9.22 6.74 5.52
N GLY A 142 -8.58 5.73 4.94
CA GLY A 142 -9.17 4.86 3.94
C GLY A 142 -8.44 3.51 3.89
N THR A 143 -9.00 2.59 3.10
CA THR A 143 -8.38 1.28 2.82
C THR A 143 -7.88 1.26 1.39
N ILE A 144 -6.85 0.46 1.14
CA ILE A 144 -6.23 0.27 -0.17
C ILE A 144 -6.68 -1.09 -0.72
N SER A 145 -7.13 -1.10 -1.97
CA SER A 145 -7.54 -2.32 -2.67
C SER A 145 -6.62 -2.66 -3.84
N ASP A 146 -5.86 -1.69 -4.34
CA ASP A 146 -4.99 -1.86 -5.49
C ASP A 146 -3.71 -1.03 -5.37
N LEU A 147 -2.60 -1.61 -5.84
CA LEU A 147 -1.28 -0.97 -5.94
C LEU A 147 -0.65 -1.36 -7.26
N SER A 148 -0.28 -0.38 -8.05
CA SER A 148 0.40 -0.53 -9.33
C SER A 148 1.64 0.37 -9.39
N LEU A 149 2.71 -0.14 -9.99
CA LEU A 149 3.95 0.59 -10.19
C LEU A 149 4.31 0.55 -11.67
N SER A 150 4.62 1.71 -12.25
CA SER A 150 4.83 1.82 -13.70
C SER A 150 5.98 2.75 -14.06
N THR A 151 6.45 2.61 -15.31
CA THR A 151 7.45 3.49 -15.90
C THR A 151 6.84 4.76 -16.46
N GLN A 152 5.55 4.72 -16.86
CA GLN A 152 4.81 5.80 -17.50
C GLN A 152 3.55 6.12 -16.71
N ARG A 153 3.02 7.32 -16.92
CA ARG A 153 1.72 7.70 -16.39
C ARG A 153 0.61 6.94 -17.11
N GLU A 154 -0.44 6.58 -16.38
CA GLU A 154 -1.61 5.91 -16.96
C GLU A 154 -2.27 6.73 -18.09
N ASP A 155 -2.21 8.06 -18.03
CA ASP A 155 -2.80 8.95 -19.03
C ASP A 155 -1.95 9.10 -20.31
N GLU A 156 -0.70 8.62 -20.33
CA GLU A 156 0.21 8.72 -21.48
C GLU A 156 0.12 7.53 -22.43
N GLU A 157 -0.58 6.47 -22.05
CA GLU A 157 -0.78 5.28 -22.90
C GLU A 157 -1.81 5.48 -24.02
N ASP A 158 -2.65 6.52 -23.96
CA ASP A 158 -3.72 6.77 -24.94
C ASP A 158 -3.30 7.62 -26.14
N VAL A 159 -2.00 7.90 -26.33
CA VAL A 159 -1.48 8.72 -27.43
C VAL A 159 -0.56 7.89 -28.33
N ILE A 160 -1.13 6.85 -28.94
CA ILE A 160 -0.52 6.18 -30.10
C ILE A 160 -1.57 6.06 -31.20
#